data_d0668691eee7ea4d6300480af3c4a0ab
#
_entry.id   d0668691eee7ea4d6300480af3c4a0ab
#
_cell.length_a   1.000
_cell.length_b   1.000
_cell.length_c   1.000
_cell.angle_alpha   90.00
_cell.angle_beta   90.00
_cell.angle_gamma   90.00
#
_symmetry.space_group_name_H-M   'P 1'
#
loop_
_entity.id
_entity.type
_entity.pdbx_description
1 polymer ?
#
loop_
_entity_poly.entity_id
_entity_poly.type
_entity_poly.pdbx_seq_one_letter_code
_entity_poly.pdbx_strand_id
1 'polypeptide(L)'
;RYLTRDRWLTMARREEIIKVRRSGEIKKIVRSTCHGPVLSDFSNRLNPSPILSLRWTAHEPSQEFRSLYGVNQARDWREFLDSLVYHSGPTLNYVYADSGGNIGYSLAGRIPLRRGIPSLLPLDGWIEDNDWLGYIPFSELPRIYNPPEGVIATANNRIVDSSYPHYLSHFFEPPSRIRRIKELLAVKKSLSINDMESMQNDRVSLYAKELIEILKSDLVQASSGEGQLEGAAARLIRWDGSCDEKSVASAIFHVFHHRLMVNLLVPTI
;
A
#
# COMPACT_ATOMS: atom_id res chain seq x y z
N ARG A 1 27.07 20.24 -5.96
CA ARG A 1 26.66 20.00 -7.36
C ARG A 1 26.12 18.59 -7.49
N TYR A 2 25.36 18.32 -8.55
CA TYR A 2 24.89 16.99 -8.94
C TYR A 2 24.95 16.86 -10.47
N LEU A 3 25.13 15.63 -10.92
CA LEU A 3 25.11 15.31 -12.34
C LEU A 3 23.65 15.04 -12.77
N THR A 4 23.23 15.59 -13.90
CA THR A 4 21.99 15.25 -14.57
C THR A 4 22.27 15.18 -16.07
N ARG A 5 21.98 14.05 -16.69
CA ARG A 5 22.41 13.75 -18.05
C ARG A 5 23.93 14.03 -18.15
N ASP A 6 24.35 14.94 -19.01
CA ASP A 6 25.76 15.28 -19.22
C ASP A 6 26.18 16.61 -18.56
N ARG A 7 25.40 17.13 -17.59
CA ARG A 7 25.62 18.47 -17.03
C ARG A 7 25.73 18.45 -15.52
N TRP A 8 26.72 19.13 -15.00
CA TRP A 8 26.86 19.43 -13.57
C TRP A 8 26.06 20.67 -13.20
N LEU A 9 25.00 20.49 -12.41
CA LEU A 9 24.17 21.59 -11.91
C LEU A 9 24.45 21.85 -10.43
N THR A 10 24.20 23.09 -10.01
CA THR A 10 24.23 23.47 -8.59
C THR A 10 22.86 23.09 -7.96
N MET A 11 22.89 22.42 -6.80
CA MET A 11 21.67 22.15 -6.03
C MET A 11 21.03 23.46 -5.57
N ALA A 12 19.71 23.57 -5.71
CA ALA A 12 18.96 24.62 -5.06
C ALA A 12 19.09 24.48 -3.52
N ARG A 13 19.07 25.61 -2.81
CA ARG A 13 19.14 25.66 -1.34
C ARG A 13 18.04 26.55 -0.82
N ARG A 14 17.33 26.07 0.19
CA ARG A 14 16.32 26.82 0.91
C ARG A 14 16.57 26.70 2.41
N GLU A 15 16.59 27.83 3.12
CA GLU A 15 16.65 27.82 4.57
C GLU A 15 15.23 27.72 5.13
N GLU A 16 15.01 26.74 6.00
CA GLU A 16 13.78 26.54 6.76
C GLU A 16 14.04 26.86 8.22
N ILE A 17 13.20 27.73 8.80
CA ILE A 17 13.25 28.09 10.20
C ILE A 17 12.11 27.37 10.91
N ILE A 18 12.44 26.42 11.76
CA ILE A 18 11.50 25.57 12.49
C ILE A 18 11.44 26.08 13.93
N LYS A 19 10.28 26.60 14.35
CA LYS A 19 10.04 27.01 15.74
C LYS A 19 9.74 25.77 16.57
N VAL A 20 10.59 25.47 17.54
CA VAL A 20 10.45 24.31 18.42
C VAL A 20 10.00 24.77 19.79
N ARG A 21 8.89 24.21 20.28
CA ARG A 21 8.35 24.52 21.62
C ARG A 21 9.41 24.28 22.69
N ARG A 22 9.73 25.32 23.48
CA ARG A 22 10.71 25.33 24.57
C ARG A 22 12.18 25.22 24.16
N SER A 23 12.49 25.17 22.85
CA SER A 23 13.88 25.00 22.36
C SER A 23 14.31 26.10 21.38
N GLY A 24 13.44 27.10 21.13
CA GLY A 24 13.77 28.21 20.22
C GLY A 24 13.62 27.84 18.76
N GLU A 25 14.50 28.35 17.89
CA GLU A 25 14.46 28.16 16.45
C GLU A 25 15.58 27.22 15.99
N ILE A 26 15.24 26.29 15.12
CA ILE A 26 16.20 25.42 14.43
C ILE A 26 16.22 25.82 12.95
N LYS A 27 17.38 26.15 12.44
CA LYS A 27 17.60 26.42 11.01
C LYS A 27 18.02 25.13 10.31
N LYS A 28 17.32 24.80 9.23
CA LYS A 28 17.64 23.67 8.35
C LYS A 28 17.81 24.13 6.93
N ILE A 29 18.88 23.68 6.29
CA ILE A 29 19.10 23.90 4.87
C ILE A 29 18.57 22.70 4.11
N VAL A 30 17.57 22.92 3.28
CA VAL A 30 17.02 21.92 2.36
C VAL A 30 17.72 22.08 1.02
N ARG A 31 18.47 21.06 0.63
CA ARG A 31 19.05 20.99 -0.73
C ARG A 31 18.07 20.25 -1.65
N SER A 32 18.01 20.68 -2.91
CA SER A 32 17.17 20.01 -3.90
C SER A 32 17.90 19.86 -5.24
N THR A 33 17.62 18.75 -5.92
CA THR A 33 18.00 18.48 -7.30
C THR A 33 16.80 18.69 -8.22
N CYS A 34 16.93 18.44 -9.51
CA CYS A 34 15.79 18.40 -10.45
C CYS A 34 14.75 17.32 -10.09
N HIS A 35 15.15 16.30 -9.31
CA HIS A 35 14.26 15.23 -8.86
C HIS A 35 13.58 15.53 -7.52
N GLY A 36 13.95 16.60 -6.84
CA GLY A 36 13.34 16.98 -5.56
C GLY A 36 14.33 17.09 -4.41
N PRO A 37 13.86 17.14 -3.16
CA PRO A 37 14.69 17.34 -1.98
C PRO A 37 15.66 16.17 -1.73
N VAL A 38 16.83 16.51 -1.15
CA VAL A 38 17.86 15.54 -0.76
C VAL A 38 17.47 14.92 0.59
N LEU A 39 17.05 13.65 0.58
CA LEU A 39 16.63 12.92 1.79
C LEU A 39 17.81 12.61 2.72
N SER A 40 19.01 12.39 2.16
CA SER A 40 20.21 12.10 2.95
C SER A 40 20.57 13.20 3.94
N ASP A 41 20.07 14.44 3.73
CA ASP A 41 20.29 15.56 4.65
C ASP A 41 19.45 15.44 5.94
N PHE A 42 18.44 14.59 5.96
CA PHE A 42 17.47 14.49 7.04
C PHE A 42 17.50 13.15 7.78
N SER A 43 18.24 12.18 7.28
CA SER A 43 18.29 10.83 7.86
C SER A 43 19.73 10.34 7.98
N ASN A 44 20.19 10.13 9.21
CA ASN A 44 21.47 9.49 9.48
C ASN A 44 21.57 8.07 8.94
N ARG A 45 20.43 7.39 8.73
CA ARG A 45 20.38 6.05 8.15
C ARG A 45 20.66 6.05 6.64
N LEU A 46 20.49 7.20 5.98
CA LEU A 46 20.72 7.38 4.56
C LEU A 46 22.07 8.08 4.26
N ASN A 47 22.88 8.32 5.30
CA ASN A 47 24.21 8.91 5.20
C ASN A 47 25.27 7.82 5.50
N PRO A 48 26.42 7.71 4.82
CA PRO A 48 27.06 8.82 4.09
C PRO A 48 26.92 8.80 2.57
N SER A 49 26.62 7.70 1.91
CA SER A 49 26.66 7.67 0.43
C SER A 49 25.91 6.44 -0.12
N PRO A 50 25.20 6.55 -1.24
CA PRO A 50 25.07 7.72 -2.13
C PRO A 50 24.11 8.80 -1.59
N ILE A 51 24.25 10.05 -2.11
CA ILE A 51 23.28 11.12 -1.83
C ILE A 51 21.99 10.82 -2.58
N LEU A 52 20.89 10.70 -1.83
CA LEU A 52 19.57 10.37 -2.35
C LEU A 52 18.67 11.60 -2.42
N SER A 53 18.06 11.85 -3.57
CA SER A 53 16.96 12.81 -3.72
C SER A 53 15.64 12.08 -3.97
N LEU A 54 14.52 12.66 -3.51
CA LEU A 54 13.20 12.07 -3.64
C LEU A 54 12.40 12.76 -4.75
N ARG A 55 12.03 12.02 -5.78
CA ARG A 55 10.98 12.42 -6.73
C ARG A 55 9.65 11.85 -6.28
N TRP A 56 8.71 12.72 -5.97
CA TRP A 56 7.41 12.35 -5.42
C TRP A 56 6.30 13.19 -6.01
N THR A 57 5.18 12.58 -6.39
CA THR A 57 4.03 13.26 -6.99
C THR A 57 3.44 14.35 -6.08
N ALA A 58 3.56 14.19 -4.75
CA ALA A 58 3.09 15.19 -3.80
C ALA A 58 3.93 16.49 -3.74
N HIS A 59 5.05 16.58 -4.47
CA HIS A 59 5.78 17.83 -4.64
C HIS A 59 5.14 18.76 -5.69
N GLU A 60 4.17 18.27 -6.44
CA GLU A 60 3.49 19.04 -7.46
C GLU A 60 2.17 19.62 -6.94
N PRO A 61 1.78 20.84 -7.36
CA PRO A 61 0.48 21.38 -7.02
C PRO A 61 -0.66 20.45 -7.44
N SER A 62 -1.67 20.37 -6.60
CA SER A 62 -2.74 19.40 -6.75
C SER A 62 -4.12 20.03 -6.50
N GLN A 63 -5.19 19.30 -6.85
CA GLN A 63 -6.57 19.78 -6.75
C GLN A 63 -7.46 18.78 -5.98
N GLU A 64 -6.91 18.09 -4.97
CA GLU A 64 -7.64 17.07 -4.19
C GLU A 64 -8.93 17.61 -3.58
N PHE A 65 -8.90 18.85 -3.08
CA PHE A 65 -10.09 19.47 -2.53
C PHE A 65 -11.21 19.60 -3.57
N ARG A 66 -10.85 20.00 -4.80
CA ARG A 66 -11.81 20.08 -5.93
C ARG A 66 -12.36 18.69 -6.27
N SER A 67 -11.49 17.67 -6.29
CA SER A 67 -11.90 16.29 -6.54
C SER A 67 -12.88 15.80 -5.48
N LEU A 68 -12.53 15.90 -4.20
CA LEU A 68 -13.37 15.44 -3.09
C LEU A 68 -14.68 16.20 -3.00
N TYR A 69 -14.66 17.50 -3.21
CA TYR A 69 -15.88 18.31 -3.27
C TYR A 69 -16.78 17.88 -4.43
N GLY A 70 -16.21 17.66 -5.62
CA GLY A 70 -16.94 17.18 -6.78
C GLY A 70 -17.55 15.80 -6.58
N VAL A 71 -16.79 14.86 -5.99
CA VAL A 71 -17.30 13.52 -5.64
C VAL A 71 -18.52 13.62 -4.72
N ASN A 72 -18.51 14.51 -3.72
CA ASN A 72 -19.66 14.71 -2.83
C ASN A 72 -20.87 15.35 -3.51
N GLN A 73 -20.71 15.97 -4.66
CA GLN A 73 -21.80 16.58 -5.44
C GLN A 73 -22.26 15.69 -6.59
N ALA A 74 -21.50 14.64 -6.91
CA ALA A 74 -21.78 13.75 -8.04
C ALA A 74 -23.13 13.02 -7.85
N ARG A 75 -23.95 13.02 -8.89
CA ARG A 75 -25.29 12.43 -8.90
C ARG A 75 -25.32 11.08 -9.64
N ASP A 76 -24.28 10.82 -10.43
CA ASP A 76 -24.14 9.61 -11.21
C ASP A 76 -22.66 9.21 -11.39
N TRP A 77 -22.45 8.05 -12.01
CA TRP A 77 -21.12 7.51 -12.29
C TRP A 77 -20.26 8.45 -13.14
N ARG A 78 -20.83 9.15 -14.09
CA ARG A 78 -20.10 10.07 -14.97
C ARG A 78 -19.59 11.28 -14.20
N GLU A 79 -20.47 11.96 -13.44
CA GLU A 79 -20.09 13.11 -12.61
C GLU A 79 -19.04 12.70 -11.54
N PHE A 80 -19.16 11.47 -11.01
CA PHE A 80 -18.17 10.90 -10.09
C PHE A 80 -16.81 10.78 -10.77
N LEU A 81 -16.72 10.19 -11.97
CA LEU A 81 -15.46 10.07 -12.70
C LEU A 81 -14.89 11.43 -13.11
N ASP A 82 -15.71 12.35 -13.57
CA ASP A 82 -15.31 13.72 -13.96
C ASP A 82 -14.66 14.46 -12.77
N SER A 83 -15.13 14.17 -11.56
CA SER A 83 -14.57 14.71 -10.32
C SER A 83 -13.22 14.07 -9.98
N LEU A 84 -13.04 12.77 -10.20
CA LEU A 84 -11.82 12.04 -9.91
C LEU A 84 -10.65 12.42 -10.83
N VAL A 85 -10.87 13.01 -11.99
CA VAL A 85 -9.81 13.54 -12.87
C VAL A 85 -8.90 14.53 -12.13
N TYR A 86 -9.42 15.26 -11.14
CA TYR A 86 -8.66 16.24 -10.34
C TYR A 86 -7.90 15.62 -9.17
N HIS A 87 -8.09 14.33 -8.89
CA HIS A 87 -7.40 13.63 -7.82
C HIS A 87 -5.96 13.29 -8.23
N SER A 88 -4.99 13.91 -7.57
CA SER A 88 -3.57 13.74 -7.89
C SER A 88 -2.87 12.76 -6.95
N GLY A 89 -3.21 12.76 -5.67
CA GLY A 89 -2.58 11.89 -4.68
C GLY A 89 -3.14 12.04 -3.27
N PRO A 90 -2.96 11.03 -2.42
CA PRO A 90 -2.35 9.72 -2.74
C PRO A 90 -3.19 8.92 -3.73
N THR A 91 -2.58 7.96 -4.43
CA THR A 91 -3.34 7.04 -5.31
C THR A 91 -4.31 6.23 -4.46
N LEU A 92 -5.61 6.29 -4.78
CA LEU A 92 -6.68 5.67 -4.01
C LEU A 92 -7.59 4.79 -4.87
N ASN A 93 -8.10 3.73 -4.26
CA ASN A 93 -9.17 2.91 -4.79
C ASN A 93 -10.51 3.53 -4.37
N TYR A 94 -11.30 3.99 -5.33
CA TYR A 94 -12.63 4.52 -5.10
C TYR A 94 -13.69 3.48 -5.44
N VAL A 95 -14.63 3.28 -4.53
CA VAL A 95 -15.80 2.43 -4.74
C VAL A 95 -17.04 3.32 -4.75
N TYR A 96 -17.90 3.12 -5.75
CA TYR A 96 -19.11 3.89 -6.01
C TYR A 96 -20.34 3.01 -5.87
N ALA A 97 -21.40 3.56 -5.33
CA ALA A 97 -22.76 3.00 -5.40
C ALA A 97 -23.78 4.14 -5.45
N ASP A 98 -24.89 3.95 -6.17
CA ASP A 98 -25.98 4.91 -6.27
C ASP A 98 -27.35 4.30 -5.93
N SER A 99 -28.36 5.16 -5.79
CA SER A 99 -29.74 4.76 -5.51
C SER A 99 -30.41 4.05 -6.70
N GLY A 100 -29.83 4.09 -7.88
CA GLY A 100 -30.26 3.34 -9.06
C GLY A 100 -29.80 1.88 -9.05
N GLY A 101 -29.00 1.49 -8.02
CA GLY A 101 -28.46 0.13 -7.88
C GLY A 101 -27.17 -0.08 -8.68
N ASN A 102 -26.57 0.98 -9.20
CA ASN A 102 -25.29 0.88 -9.90
C ASN A 102 -24.14 0.82 -8.88
N ILE A 103 -23.10 0.06 -9.23
CA ILE A 103 -21.86 -0.03 -8.48
C ILE A 103 -20.67 0.21 -9.42
N GLY A 104 -19.61 0.84 -8.91
CA GLY A 104 -18.43 1.16 -9.68
C GLY A 104 -17.14 1.13 -8.87
N TYR A 105 -16.03 0.95 -9.57
CA TYR A 105 -14.69 1.09 -9.05
C TYR A 105 -13.86 1.95 -9.99
N SER A 106 -13.06 2.85 -9.44
CA SER A 106 -12.04 3.60 -10.18
C SER A 106 -10.79 3.78 -9.34
N LEU A 107 -9.63 3.48 -9.94
CA LEU A 107 -8.37 3.96 -9.40
C LEU A 107 -8.25 5.45 -9.75
N ALA A 108 -7.80 6.27 -8.79
CA ALA A 108 -7.50 7.67 -9.05
C ALA A 108 -6.19 8.08 -8.37
N GLY A 109 -5.47 8.99 -9.02
CA GLY A 109 -4.18 9.50 -8.61
C GLY A 109 -3.20 9.62 -9.78
N ARG A 110 -2.17 10.44 -9.61
CA ARG A 110 -1.09 10.56 -10.58
C ARG A 110 -0.10 9.41 -10.41
N ILE A 111 -0.10 8.47 -11.33
CA ILE A 111 0.84 7.35 -11.35
C ILE A 111 1.90 7.64 -12.41
N PRO A 112 3.18 7.75 -12.03
CA PRO A 112 4.23 8.06 -12.97
C PRO A 112 4.40 7.01 -14.06
N LEU A 113 4.42 7.44 -15.32
CA LEU A 113 4.78 6.62 -16.45
C LEU A 113 6.30 6.52 -16.53
N ARG A 114 6.83 5.30 -16.59
CA ARG A 114 8.26 4.99 -16.57
C ARG A 114 8.63 4.08 -17.73
N ARG A 115 9.91 4.08 -18.12
CA ARG A 115 10.43 3.09 -19.06
C ARG A 115 10.63 1.75 -18.35
N GLY A 116 9.98 0.71 -18.85
CA GLY A 116 10.07 -0.64 -18.28
C GLY A 116 9.53 -0.77 -16.85
N ILE A 117 9.98 -1.80 -16.14
CA ILE A 117 9.60 -2.06 -14.74
C ILE A 117 10.54 -1.29 -13.82
N PRO A 118 10.05 -0.39 -12.96
CA PRO A 118 10.88 0.40 -12.06
C PRO A 118 11.64 -0.48 -11.08
N SER A 119 12.88 -0.10 -10.79
CA SER A 119 13.65 -0.70 -9.70
C SER A 119 13.04 -0.41 -8.33
N LEU A 120 13.20 -1.35 -7.40
CA LEU A 120 12.93 -1.16 -5.98
C LEU A 120 14.09 -0.44 -5.25
N LEU A 121 15.24 -0.35 -5.91
CA LEU A 121 16.44 0.32 -5.38
C LEU A 121 16.54 1.74 -5.93
N PRO A 122 17.29 2.62 -5.26
CA PRO A 122 17.62 3.93 -5.79
C PRO A 122 18.22 3.83 -7.19
N LEU A 123 17.83 4.77 -8.05
CA LEU A 123 18.27 4.85 -9.44
C LEU A 123 19.26 5.99 -9.62
N ASP A 124 20.16 5.83 -10.59
CA ASP A 124 21.10 6.86 -10.98
C ASP A 124 20.37 8.05 -11.61
N GLY A 125 20.36 9.19 -10.90
CA GLY A 125 19.60 10.38 -11.29
C GLY A 125 20.17 11.13 -12.50
N TRP A 126 21.33 10.73 -13.03
CA TRP A 126 21.91 11.30 -14.25
C TRP A 126 21.52 10.53 -15.52
N ILE A 127 20.92 9.34 -15.38
CA ILE A 127 20.45 8.53 -16.50
C ILE A 127 19.05 8.97 -16.88
N GLU A 128 18.87 9.49 -18.10
CA GLU A 128 17.59 9.99 -18.59
C GLU A 128 16.49 8.93 -18.63
N ASP A 129 16.85 7.68 -18.88
CA ASP A 129 15.89 6.57 -18.92
C ASP A 129 15.25 6.27 -17.57
N ASN A 130 15.85 6.76 -16.47
CA ASN A 130 15.28 6.65 -15.13
C ASN A 130 14.27 7.77 -14.81
N ASP A 131 14.12 8.75 -15.69
CA ASP A 131 13.16 9.84 -15.52
C ASP A 131 11.72 9.40 -15.78
N TRP A 132 10.78 10.10 -15.17
CA TRP A 132 9.37 9.93 -15.47
C TRP A 132 9.04 10.52 -16.84
N LEU A 133 8.29 9.79 -17.64
CA LEU A 133 7.81 10.22 -18.97
C LEU A 133 6.54 11.08 -18.88
N GLY A 134 5.96 11.22 -17.71
CA GLY A 134 4.67 11.84 -17.43
C GLY A 134 3.87 10.99 -16.47
N TYR A 135 2.57 10.97 -16.65
CA TYR A 135 1.63 10.20 -15.85
C TYR A 135 0.74 9.34 -16.74
N ILE A 136 0.31 8.20 -16.20
CA ILE A 136 -0.73 7.40 -16.86
C ILE A 136 -1.97 8.26 -17.02
N PRO A 137 -2.55 8.38 -18.25
CA PRO A 137 -3.78 9.12 -18.47
C PRO A 137 -4.91 8.60 -17.57
N PHE A 138 -5.72 9.48 -17.00
CA PHE A 138 -6.84 9.07 -16.14
C PHE A 138 -7.79 8.10 -16.86
N SER A 139 -8.00 8.29 -18.17
CA SER A 139 -8.82 7.39 -19.01
C SER A 139 -8.31 5.95 -19.06
N GLU A 140 -7.01 5.75 -18.83
CA GLU A 140 -6.35 4.44 -18.88
C GLU A 140 -6.19 3.81 -17.50
N LEU A 141 -6.53 4.53 -16.41
CA LEU A 141 -6.50 3.96 -15.08
C LEU A 141 -7.60 2.88 -14.92
N PRO A 142 -7.33 1.82 -14.13
CA PRO A 142 -8.28 0.74 -13.91
C PRO A 142 -9.62 1.21 -13.39
N ARG A 143 -10.71 0.76 -14.03
CA ARG A 143 -12.09 1.03 -13.62
C ARG A 143 -13.00 -0.12 -13.96
N ILE A 144 -14.07 -0.26 -13.19
CA ILE A 144 -15.13 -1.26 -13.38
C ILE A 144 -16.47 -0.57 -13.14
N TYR A 145 -17.48 -0.89 -13.92
CA TYR A 145 -18.85 -0.41 -13.71
C TYR A 145 -19.83 -1.55 -13.93
N ASN A 146 -20.71 -1.78 -12.97
CA ASN A 146 -21.72 -2.82 -12.97
C ASN A 146 -21.18 -4.20 -13.38
N PRO A 147 -20.17 -4.75 -12.67
CA PRO A 147 -19.64 -6.06 -13.01
C PRO A 147 -20.72 -7.15 -12.86
N PRO A 148 -20.67 -8.21 -13.68
CA PRO A 148 -21.68 -9.28 -13.66
C PRO A 148 -21.76 -10.03 -12.34
N GLU A 149 -20.68 -10.02 -11.55
CA GLU A 149 -20.63 -10.59 -10.22
C GLU A 149 -21.49 -9.83 -9.20
N GLY A 150 -21.91 -8.59 -9.51
CA GLY A 150 -22.72 -7.73 -8.66
C GLY A 150 -22.01 -7.28 -7.37
N VAL A 151 -20.70 -7.43 -7.30
CA VAL A 151 -19.89 -7.10 -6.13
C VAL A 151 -18.58 -6.43 -6.52
N ILE A 152 -18.20 -5.40 -5.80
CA ILE A 152 -16.90 -4.77 -5.90
C ILE A 152 -16.24 -4.76 -4.52
N ALA A 153 -15.00 -5.24 -4.45
CA ALA A 153 -14.20 -5.21 -3.24
C ALA A 153 -12.72 -5.01 -3.55
N THR A 154 -12.03 -4.29 -2.68
CA THR A 154 -10.59 -4.08 -2.73
C THR A 154 -9.99 -4.10 -1.33
N ALA A 155 -8.79 -4.62 -1.20
CA ALA A 155 -8.04 -4.72 0.05
C ALA A 155 -6.54 -4.47 -0.19
N ASN A 156 -6.21 -3.46 -0.98
CA ASN A 156 -4.85 -3.13 -1.44
C ASN A 156 -4.18 -4.26 -2.26
N ASN A 157 -4.98 -5.23 -2.71
CA ASN A 157 -4.53 -6.33 -3.57
C ASN A 157 -4.26 -5.83 -5.01
N ARG A 158 -3.59 -6.65 -5.81
CA ARG A 158 -3.46 -6.41 -7.25
C ARG A 158 -4.86 -6.37 -7.89
N ILE A 159 -5.15 -5.27 -8.59
CA ILE A 159 -6.46 -4.96 -9.19
C ILE A 159 -6.50 -5.17 -10.70
N VAL A 160 -5.34 -5.42 -11.31
CA VAL A 160 -5.19 -5.67 -12.75
C VAL A 160 -4.42 -6.97 -12.97
N ASP A 161 -4.67 -7.62 -14.08
CA ASP A 161 -3.90 -8.78 -14.51
C ASP A 161 -2.65 -8.40 -15.32
N SER A 162 -1.98 -9.39 -15.91
CA SER A 162 -0.76 -9.20 -16.69
C SER A 162 -0.99 -8.53 -18.06
N SER A 163 -2.24 -8.40 -18.51
CA SER A 163 -2.57 -7.74 -19.79
C SER A 163 -2.63 -6.21 -19.67
N TYR A 164 -2.71 -5.68 -18.44
CA TYR A 164 -2.74 -4.24 -18.23
C TYR A 164 -1.40 -3.60 -18.63
N PRO A 165 -1.40 -2.59 -19.52
CA PRO A 165 -0.18 -2.14 -20.19
C PRO A 165 0.77 -1.30 -19.33
N HIS A 166 0.30 -0.80 -18.18
CA HIS A 166 1.07 0.11 -17.36
C HIS A 166 1.51 -0.54 -16.03
N TYR A 167 2.67 -0.13 -15.58
CA TYR A 167 3.14 -0.49 -14.25
C TYR A 167 2.44 0.36 -13.17
N LEU A 168 1.80 -0.29 -12.20
CA LEU A 168 1.14 0.38 -11.07
C LEU A 168 2.00 0.35 -9.79
N SER A 169 2.41 -0.83 -9.35
CA SER A 169 3.17 -1.02 -8.11
C SER A 169 3.86 -2.38 -8.05
N HIS A 170 4.95 -2.47 -7.30
CA HIS A 170 5.50 -3.73 -6.79
C HIS A 170 4.80 -4.19 -5.52
N PHE A 171 4.25 -3.24 -4.75
CA PHE A 171 3.72 -3.48 -3.42
C PHE A 171 2.20 -3.57 -3.48
N PHE A 172 1.73 -4.81 -3.58
CA PHE A 172 0.33 -5.14 -3.36
C PHE A 172 0.22 -6.00 -2.11
N GLU A 173 -0.86 -5.83 -1.36
CA GLU A 173 -1.14 -6.71 -0.25
C GLU A 173 -1.36 -8.15 -0.72
N PRO A 174 -0.95 -9.14 0.07
CA PRO A 174 -1.26 -10.54 -0.20
C PRO A 174 -2.77 -10.76 -0.37
N PRO A 175 -3.18 -11.76 -1.19
CA PRO A 175 -4.58 -11.95 -1.54
C PRO A 175 -5.47 -12.46 -0.39
N SER A 176 -4.92 -12.77 0.77
CA SER A 176 -5.65 -13.32 1.92
C SER A 176 -6.82 -12.43 2.38
N ARG A 177 -6.60 -11.10 2.47
CA ARG A 177 -7.64 -10.15 2.90
C ARG A 177 -8.79 -10.06 1.89
N ILE A 178 -8.49 -9.89 0.61
CA ILE A 178 -9.53 -9.81 -0.42
C ILE A 178 -10.27 -11.13 -0.59
N ARG A 179 -9.60 -12.28 -0.44
CA ARG A 179 -10.27 -13.59 -0.44
C ARG A 179 -11.26 -13.71 0.73
N ARG A 180 -10.84 -13.28 1.94
CA ARG A 180 -11.75 -13.31 3.10
C ARG A 180 -12.98 -12.43 2.89
N ILE A 181 -12.82 -11.22 2.36
CA ILE A 181 -13.93 -10.33 2.02
C ILE A 181 -14.89 -11.02 1.02
N LYS A 182 -14.34 -11.62 -0.04
CA LYS A 182 -15.14 -12.32 -1.05
C LYS A 182 -15.86 -13.54 -0.49
N GLU A 183 -15.24 -14.32 0.40
CA GLU A 183 -15.88 -15.42 1.11
C GLU A 183 -17.10 -14.94 1.90
N LEU A 184 -16.93 -13.86 2.68
CA LEU A 184 -18.01 -13.30 3.49
C LEU A 184 -19.16 -12.75 2.64
N LEU A 185 -18.84 -12.05 1.55
CA LEU A 185 -19.84 -11.52 0.61
C LEU A 185 -20.62 -12.63 -0.12
N ALA A 186 -20.01 -13.81 -0.31
CA ALA A 186 -20.64 -14.93 -1.00
C ALA A 186 -21.62 -15.75 -0.12
N VAL A 187 -21.64 -15.52 1.20
CA VAL A 187 -22.48 -16.30 2.14
C VAL A 187 -23.97 -16.12 1.86
N LYS A 188 -24.39 -14.92 1.44
CA LYS A 188 -25.79 -14.58 1.19
C LYS A 188 -25.94 -13.83 -0.14
N LYS A 189 -27.04 -14.07 -0.85
CA LYS A 189 -27.41 -13.33 -2.06
C LYS A 189 -27.88 -11.89 -1.78
N SER A 190 -28.44 -11.66 -0.59
CA SER A 190 -28.89 -10.33 -0.14
C SER A 190 -28.29 -10.06 1.22
N LEU A 191 -27.50 -8.99 1.30
CA LEU A 191 -26.80 -8.57 2.51
C LEU A 191 -27.53 -7.40 3.16
N SER A 192 -27.69 -7.46 4.47
CA SER A 192 -28.22 -6.40 5.30
C SER A 192 -27.08 -5.51 5.84
N ILE A 193 -27.47 -4.37 6.43
CA ILE A 193 -26.50 -3.49 7.15
C ILE A 193 -25.81 -4.29 8.28
N ASN A 194 -26.55 -5.12 9.02
CA ASN A 194 -25.96 -5.93 10.09
C ASN A 194 -24.96 -6.97 9.57
N ASP A 195 -25.17 -7.50 8.36
CA ASP A 195 -24.18 -8.38 7.74
C ASP A 195 -22.88 -7.61 7.42
N MET A 196 -23.00 -6.38 6.91
CA MET A 196 -21.84 -5.54 6.63
C MET A 196 -21.09 -5.15 7.91
N GLU A 197 -21.78 -4.80 8.99
CA GLU A 197 -21.18 -4.55 10.31
C GLU A 197 -20.46 -5.79 10.84
N SER A 198 -21.06 -6.96 10.70
CA SER A 198 -20.44 -8.22 11.11
C SER A 198 -19.17 -8.51 10.30
N MET A 199 -19.16 -8.23 8.99
CA MET A 199 -17.98 -8.38 8.14
C MET A 199 -16.86 -7.42 8.52
N GLN A 200 -17.18 -6.18 8.89
CA GLN A 200 -16.19 -5.21 9.36
C GLN A 200 -15.52 -5.63 10.67
N ASN A 201 -16.21 -6.44 11.47
CA ASN A 201 -15.70 -6.99 12.73
C ASN A 201 -15.08 -8.39 12.57
N ASP A 202 -15.01 -8.93 11.36
CA ASP A 202 -14.36 -10.22 11.11
C ASP A 202 -12.87 -10.15 11.40
N ARG A 203 -12.37 -11.12 12.15
CA ARG A 203 -10.97 -11.17 12.63
C ARG A 203 -10.23 -12.42 12.17
N VAL A 204 -10.78 -13.16 11.22
CA VAL A 204 -10.16 -14.37 10.71
C VAL A 204 -9.04 -14.07 9.76
N SER A 205 -7.82 -14.50 10.09
CA SER A 205 -6.63 -14.35 9.27
C SER A 205 -6.43 -15.57 8.36
N LEU A 206 -6.82 -15.47 7.09
CA LEU A 206 -6.50 -16.52 6.11
C LEU A 206 -4.99 -16.66 5.90
N TYR A 207 -4.23 -15.58 5.99
CA TYR A 207 -2.77 -15.61 5.92
C TYR A 207 -2.18 -16.50 7.02
N ALA A 208 -2.66 -16.34 8.25
CA ALA A 208 -2.18 -17.14 9.38
C ALA A 208 -2.52 -18.62 9.18
N LYS A 209 -3.74 -18.92 8.74
CA LYS A 209 -4.17 -20.31 8.44
C LYS A 209 -3.30 -20.96 7.38
N GLU A 210 -3.01 -20.25 6.31
CA GLU A 210 -2.16 -20.73 5.21
C GLU A 210 -0.73 -20.98 5.68
N LEU A 211 -0.15 -20.06 6.46
CA LEU A 211 1.19 -20.24 7.00
C LEU A 211 1.27 -21.44 7.95
N ILE A 212 0.27 -21.61 8.81
CA ILE A 212 0.20 -22.77 9.72
C ILE A 212 0.08 -24.06 8.90
N GLU A 213 -0.73 -24.09 7.84
CA GLU A 213 -0.86 -25.29 6.99
C GLU A 213 0.46 -25.62 6.27
N ILE A 214 1.19 -24.60 5.76
CA ILE A 214 2.52 -24.78 5.17
C ILE A 214 3.51 -25.40 6.18
N LEU A 215 3.47 -24.93 7.42
CA LEU A 215 4.38 -25.35 8.49
C LEU A 215 3.85 -26.52 9.33
N LYS A 216 2.76 -27.15 8.91
CA LYS A 216 2.03 -28.15 9.70
C LYS A 216 2.88 -29.33 10.11
N SER A 217 3.73 -29.86 9.24
CA SER A 217 4.64 -30.97 9.53
C SER A 217 5.59 -30.62 10.67
N ASP A 218 6.20 -29.43 10.62
CA ASP A 218 7.15 -28.95 11.62
C ASP A 218 6.45 -28.68 12.96
N LEU A 219 5.24 -28.13 12.91
CA LEU A 219 4.41 -27.92 14.12
C LEU A 219 3.96 -29.23 14.75
N VAL A 220 3.63 -30.24 13.95
CA VAL A 220 3.30 -31.59 14.46
C VAL A 220 4.51 -32.21 15.14
N GLN A 221 5.69 -32.11 14.53
CA GLN A 221 6.93 -32.60 15.14
C GLN A 221 7.23 -31.87 16.45
N ALA A 222 7.09 -30.54 16.48
CA ALA A 222 7.28 -29.73 17.69
C ALA A 222 6.24 -30.04 18.78
N SER A 223 5.01 -30.44 18.41
CA SER A 223 3.94 -30.80 19.34
C SER A 223 4.11 -32.21 19.95
N SER A 224 5.00 -33.03 19.38
CA SER A 224 5.32 -34.37 19.90
C SER A 224 6.53 -34.36 20.84
N GLY A 225 7.13 -33.19 21.07
CA GLY A 225 8.21 -32.99 22.04
C GLY A 225 7.70 -32.81 23.45
N GLU A 226 8.62 -32.48 24.37
CA GLU A 226 8.29 -32.18 25.75
C GLU A 226 8.36 -30.67 26.01
N GLY A 227 7.50 -30.18 26.91
CA GLY A 227 7.57 -28.84 27.47
C GLY A 227 6.66 -27.77 26.81
N GLN A 228 7.06 -26.52 26.95
CA GLN A 228 6.21 -25.37 26.53
C GLN A 228 5.97 -25.29 25.03
N LEU A 229 6.91 -25.76 24.20
CA LEU A 229 6.78 -25.75 22.75
C LEU A 229 5.68 -26.69 22.25
N GLU A 230 5.52 -27.86 22.89
CA GLU A 230 4.44 -28.81 22.61
C GLU A 230 3.06 -28.13 22.72
N GLY A 231 2.80 -27.49 23.85
CA GLY A 231 1.52 -26.80 24.09
C GLY A 231 1.27 -25.64 23.11
N ALA A 232 2.31 -24.91 22.73
CA ALA A 232 2.20 -23.81 21.77
C ALA A 232 1.90 -24.31 20.35
N ALA A 233 2.63 -25.31 19.87
CA ALA A 233 2.44 -25.91 18.55
C ALA A 233 1.05 -26.55 18.40
N ALA A 234 0.61 -27.33 19.42
CA ALA A 234 -0.71 -27.92 19.45
C ALA A 234 -1.85 -26.91 19.45
N ARG A 235 -1.66 -25.71 20.04
CA ARG A 235 -2.64 -24.63 19.97
C ARG A 235 -2.70 -24.01 18.59
N LEU A 236 -1.57 -23.81 17.93
CA LEU A 236 -1.52 -23.28 16.56
C LEU A 236 -2.19 -24.23 15.56
N ILE A 237 -1.93 -25.53 15.65
CA ILE A 237 -2.53 -26.53 14.74
C ILE A 237 -4.06 -26.54 14.83
N ARG A 238 -4.62 -26.32 16.04
CA ARG A 238 -6.08 -26.33 16.29
C ARG A 238 -6.74 -24.97 16.13
N TRP A 239 -5.96 -23.91 15.88
CA TRP A 239 -6.50 -22.57 15.80
C TRP A 239 -7.29 -22.36 14.51
N ASP A 240 -8.45 -21.72 14.63
CA ASP A 240 -9.36 -21.38 13.53
C ASP A 240 -8.91 -20.14 12.73
N GLY A 241 -7.84 -19.48 13.14
CA GLY A 241 -7.34 -18.26 12.54
C GLY A 241 -7.98 -16.98 13.08
N SER A 242 -8.89 -17.05 14.08
CA SER A 242 -9.51 -15.86 14.67
C SER A 242 -8.55 -15.09 15.56
N CYS A 243 -8.27 -13.83 15.17
CA CYS A 243 -7.43 -12.91 15.92
C CYS A 243 -8.25 -12.12 16.98
N ASP A 244 -8.95 -12.87 17.82
CA ASP A 244 -9.74 -12.36 18.94
C ASP A 244 -8.81 -11.88 20.08
N GLU A 245 -9.25 -10.88 20.84
CA GLU A 245 -8.47 -10.33 21.98
C GLU A 245 -8.16 -11.36 23.07
N LYS A 246 -8.97 -12.42 23.19
CA LYS A 246 -8.80 -13.51 24.14
C LYS A 246 -8.12 -14.73 23.55
N SER A 247 -7.78 -14.70 22.26
CA SER A 247 -7.17 -15.84 21.57
C SER A 247 -5.69 -15.98 21.93
N VAL A 248 -5.38 -16.96 22.79
CA VAL A 248 -4.00 -17.32 23.12
C VAL A 248 -3.23 -17.81 21.89
N ALA A 249 -3.90 -18.54 20.98
CA ALA A 249 -3.29 -19.02 19.74
C ALA A 249 -2.89 -17.86 18.82
N SER A 250 -3.72 -16.82 18.74
CA SER A 250 -3.37 -15.59 18.00
C SER A 250 -2.10 -14.91 18.57
N ALA A 251 -2.02 -14.77 19.89
CA ALA A 251 -0.83 -14.18 20.51
C ALA A 251 0.45 -15.01 20.22
N ILE A 252 0.35 -16.33 20.33
CA ILE A 252 1.46 -17.26 19.99
C ILE A 252 1.85 -17.09 18.52
N PHE A 253 0.87 -17.06 17.61
CA PHE A 253 1.12 -16.89 16.18
C PHE A 253 1.87 -15.60 15.85
N HIS A 254 1.45 -14.47 16.39
CA HIS A 254 2.09 -13.18 16.10
C HIS A 254 3.54 -13.12 16.61
N VAL A 255 3.83 -13.66 17.79
CA VAL A 255 5.19 -13.76 18.30
C VAL A 255 6.04 -14.70 17.45
N PHE A 256 5.51 -15.88 17.12
CA PHE A 256 6.16 -16.85 16.23
C PHE A 256 6.46 -16.26 14.87
N HIS A 257 5.46 -15.67 14.21
CA HIS A 257 5.60 -15.04 12.91
C HIS A 257 6.67 -13.94 12.91
N HIS A 258 6.61 -13.05 13.91
CA HIS A 258 7.63 -12.00 14.04
C HIS A 258 9.05 -12.58 14.13
N ARG A 259 9.25 -13.60 14.99
CA ARG A 259 10.54 -14.26 15.13
C ARG A 259 10.98 -14.98 13.86
N LEU A 260 10.07 -15.64 13.19
CA LEU A 260 10.33 -16.29 11.91
C LEU A 260 10.82 -15.28 10.86
N MET A 261 10.13 -14.14 10.73
CA MET A 261 10.51 -13.09 9.79
C MET A 261 11.88 -12.47 10.13
N VAL A 262 12.14 -12.21 11.42
CA VAL A 262 13.45 -11.69 11.84
C VAL A 262 14.55 -12.69 11.51
N ASN A 263 14.38 -13.97 11.81
CA ASN A 263 15.40 -14.99 11.57
C ASN A 263 15.65 -15.25 10.08
N LEU A 264 14.63 -15.09 9.23
CA LEU A 264 14.75 -15.29 7.77
C LEU A 264 15.32 -14.07 7.05
N LEU A 265 14.99 -12.86 7.48
CA LEU A 265 15.25 -11.63 6.73
C LEU A 265 16.38 -10.78 7.32
N VAL A 266 16.70 -10.91 8.60
CA VAL A 266 17.83 -10.20 9.19
C VAL A 266 19.05 -11.11 9.11
N PRO A 267 20.09 -10.72 8.34
CA PRO A 267 21.33 -11.48 8.30
C PRO A 267 21.87 -11.65 9.73
N THR A 268 22.17 -12.88 10.11
CA THR A 268 22.95 -13.13 11.33
C THR A 268 24.37 -12.59 11.05
N ILE A 269 24.67 -11.43 11.65
CA ILE A 269 26.02 -10.84 11.64
C ILE A 269 26.89 -11.62 12.61
#